data_7bfbc6d19d3ca030efe41b8b32a99ded
#
_entry.id   7bfbc6d19d3ca030efe41b8b32a99ded
#
_cell.length_a   1.000
_cell.length_b   1.000
_cell.length_c   1.000
_cell.angle_alpha   90.00
_cell.angle_beta   90.00
_cell.angle_gamma   90.00
#
_symmetry.space_group_name_H-M   'P 1'
#
loop_
_entity.id
_entity.type
_entity.pdbx_description
1 polymer ?
#
loop_
_entity_poly.entity_id
_entity_poly.type
_entity_poly.pdbx_seq_one_letter_code
_entity_poly.pdbx_strand_id
1 'polypeptide(L)'
;TAGKIDIFQNDALVATVDSPWSAGQLAQLSWTQTPDTLLALHPDTAPRKLTRDAAGAWSLSVWTLAEKDGVVGSSFYRFADPAVTLTPSGTSGAIAVTASAPVFDPLQDGARLRIGRKQLLITGVVSSTQVNATVKETLANTAATADWDEEAFSNRRGWPVSAAFHQNRLVLGGSRSLPNRIWMSKSGDLWNFDVGEG
;
A
#
# COMPACT_ATOMS: atom_id res chain seq x y z
N THR A 1 5.16 -1.06 24.14
CA THR A 1 4.09 -0.31 24.84
C THR A 1 3.17 0.37 23.82
N ALA A 2 1.90 0.62 24.16
CA ALA A 2 1.01 1.39 23.28
C ALA A 2 1.62 2.76 22.97
N GLY A 3 1.62 3.13 21.68
CA GLY A 3 2.16 4.40 21.20
C GLY A 3 3.69 4.48 21.15
N LYS A 4 4.42 3.43 21.58
CA LYS A 4 5.89 3.45 21.61
C LYS A 4 6.50 2.08 21.32
N ILE A 5 7.75 2.11 20.81
CA ILE A 5 8.64 0.94 20.72
C ILE A 5 9.86 1.24 21.57
N ASP A 6 10.10 0.40 22.56
CA ASP A 6 11.30 0.44 23.40
C ASP A 6 12.33 -0.54 22.84
N ILE A 7 13.56 -0.09 22.66
CA ILE A 7 14.65 -0.84 22.04
C ILE A 7 15.70 -1.11 23.14
N PHE A 8 16.00 -2.37 23.34
CA PHE A 8 16.97 -2.82 24.32
C PHE A 8 18.20 -3.41 23.66
N GLN A 9 19.35 -3.15 24.23
CA GLN A 9 20.62 -3.78 23.87
C GLN A 9 21.36 -4.18 25.15
N ASN A 10 21.70 -5.47 25.29
CA ASN A 10 22.34 -6.02 26.49
C ASN A 10 21.55 -5.66 27.77
N ASP A 11 20.23 -5.87 27.73
CA ASP A 11 19.25 -5.57 28.81
C ASP A 11 19.14 -4.09 29.23
N ALA A 12 19.83 -3.18 28.54
CA ALA A 12 19.71 -1.74 28.74
C ALA A 12 18.79 -1.11 27.68
N LEU A 13 17.90 -0.22 28.12
CA LEU A 13 17.08 0.59 27.19
C LEU A 13 17.99 1.58 26.48
N VAL A 14 18.11 1.47 25.15
CA VAL A 14 18.98 2.33 24.33
C VAL A 14 18.20 3.35 23.51
N ALA A 15 16.93 3.12 23.23
CA ALA A 15 16.08 4.07 22.52
C ALA A 15 14.60 3.79 22.77
N THR A 16 13.76 4.83 22.60
CA THR A 16 12.31 4.75 22.52
C THR A 16 11.86 5.56 21.33
N VAL A 17 11.07 4.98 20.43
CA VAL A 17 10.49 5.66 19.25
C VAL A 17 8.97 5.64 19.32
N ASP A 18 8.33 6.69 18.82
CA ASP A 18 6.87 6.74 18.77
C ASP A 18 6.33 5.74 17.73
N SER A 19 5.19 5.12 18.05
CA SER A 19 4.51 4.16 17.17
C SER A 19 3.02 4.49 17.03
N PRO A 20 2.38 4.13 15.89
CA PRO A 20 0.97 4.47 15.67
C PRO A 20 -0.01 3.51 16.37
N TRP A 21 0.47 2.42 16.98
CA TRP A 21 -0.39 1.35 17.46
C TRP A 21 -0.92 1.60 18.87
N SER A 22 -2.24 1.48 19.02
CA SER A 22 -2.93 1.48 20.30
C SER A 22 -2.73 0.16 21.06
N ALA A 23 -3.07 0.13 22.35
CA ALA A 23 -2.99 -1.08 23.17
C ALA A 23 -3.77 -2.27 22.57
N GLY A 24 -4.96 -2.02 22.00
CA GLY A 24 -5.78 -3.07 21.37
C GLY A 24 -5.19 -3.64 20.08
N GLN A 25 -4.31 -2.89 19.42
CA GLN A 25 -3.66 -3.31 18.17
C GLN A 25 -2.38 -4.14 18.40
N LEU A 26 -1.78 -4.08 19.60
CA LEU A 26 -0.49 -4.74 19.86
C LEU A 26 -0.56 -6.27 19.66
N ALA A 27 -1.67 -6.90 20.00
CA ALA A 27 -1.85 -8.36 19.84
C ALA A 27 -1.93 -8.82 18.38
N GLN A 28 -2.17 -7.91 17.44
CA GLN A 28 -2.27 -8.20 16.01
C GLN A 28 -1.02 -7.80 15.23
N LEU A 29 0.00 -7.28 15.92
CA LEU A 29 1.26 -6.94 15.27
C LEU A 29 2.00 -8.22 14.83
N SER A 30 2.43 -8.19 13.58
CA SER A 30 3.38 -9.16 13.02
C SER A 30 4.62 -8.39 12.56
N TRP A 31 5.76 -9.06 12.53
CA TRP A 31 7.00 -8.43 12.09
C TRP A 31 7.94 -9.43 11.43
N THR A 32 8.81 -8.91 10.60
CA THR A 32 9.95 -9.63 10.01
C THR A 32 11.16 -8.70 9.98
N GLN A 33 12.35 -9.27 9.94
CA GLN A 33 13.57 -8.50 10.07
C GLN A 33 14.65 -8.97 9.09
N THR A 34 15.37 -8.00 8.53
CA THR A 34 16.71 -8.16 7.93
C THR A 34 17.74 -7.56 8.89
N PRO A 35 19.08 -7.68 8.62
CA PRO A 35 20.08 -7.12 9.52
C PRO A 35 19.86 -5.66 9.93
N ASP A 36 19.41 -4.80 9.00
CA ASP A 36 19.32 -3.35 9.21
C ASP A 36 17.89 -2.80 9.27
N THR A 37 16.87 -3.65 9.07
CA THR A 37 15.49 -3.20 8.94
C THR A 37 14.53 -4.19 9.57
N LEU A 38 13.66 -3.71 10.48
CA LEU A 38 12.50 -4.44 10.96
C LEU A 38 11.25 -3.86 10.29
N LEU A 39 10.47 -4.74 9.66
CA LEU A 39 9.18 -4.42 9.06
C LEU A 39 8.08 -4.86 10.03
N ALA A 40 7.29 -3.91 10.52
CA ALA A 40 6.14 -4.16 11.39
C ALA A 40 4.83 -3.96 10.63
N LEU A 41 3.90 -4.90 10.79
CA LEU A 41 2.65 -5.00 10.06
C LEU A 41 1.46 -5.07 11.01
N HIS A 42 0.36 -4.45 10.59
CA HIS A 42 -0.93 -4.52 11.26
C HIS A 42 -2.04 -4.39 10.20
N PRO A 43 -3.16 -5.14 10.28
CA PRO A 43 -4.19 -5.14 9.24
C PRO A 43 -4.84 -3.79 8.96
N ASP A 44 -4.88 -2.89 9.95
CA ASP A 44 -5.56 -1.58 9.84
C ASP A 44 -4.61 -0.39 9.78
N THR A 45 -3.30 -0.63 9.74
CA THR A 45 -2.28 0.44 9.73
C THR A 45 -1.25 0.16 8.65
N ALA A 46 -0.94 1.16 7.84
CA ALA A 46 0.13 1.05 6.84
C ALA A 46 1.41 0.52 7.49
N PRO A 47 2.09 -0.46 6.87
CA PRO A 47 3.30 -1.06 7.40
C PRO A 47 4.34 -0.03 7.80
N ARG A 48 5.10 -0.33 8.85
CA ARG A 48 6.14 0.53 9.39
C ARG A 48 7.51 -0.15 9.25
N LYS A 49 8.50 0.69 8.98
CA LYS A 49 9.89 0.29 8.91
C LYS A 49 10.65 0.92 10.08
N LEU A 50 11.20 0.10 10.96
CA LEU A 50 12.13 0.51 12.01
C LEU A 50 13.55 0.32 11.48
N THR A 51 14.33 1.38 11.49
CA THR A 51 15.71 1.38 11.02
C THR A 51 16.62 2.09 12.01
N ARG A 52 17.91 1.76 11.97
CA ARG A 52 18.96 2.45 12.68
C ARG A 52 19.90 3.11 11.65
N ASP A 53 20.18 4.40 11.80
CA ASP A 53 21.11 5.10 10.91
C ASP A 53 22.59 4.87 11.32
N ALA A 54 23.49 5.38 10.51
CA ALA A 54 24.93 5.26 10.74
C ALA A 54 25.43 6.01 12.01
N ALA A 55 24.66 7.00 12.49
CA ALA A 55 24.92 7.71 13.73
C ALA A 55 24.35 6.96 14.95
N GLY A 56 23.64 5.87 14.74
CA GLY A 56 23.04 5.04 15.79
C GLY A 56 21.64 5.48 16.20
N ALA A 57 21.02 6.45 15.52
CA ALA A 57 19.67 6.90 15.82
C ALA A 57 18.62 5.95 15.24
N TRP A 58 17.57 5.67 16.02
CA TRP A 58 16.46 4.82 15.60
C TRP A 58 15.29 5.65 15.10
N SER A 59 14.65 5.18 14.04
CA SER A 59 13.47 5.82 13.49
C SER A 59 12.44 4.81 13.01
N LEU A 60 11.15 5.15 13.22
CA LEU A 60 10.01 4.41 12.68
C LEU A 60 9.34 5.24 11.58
N SER A 61 9.36 4.77 10.35
CA SER A 61 8.76 5.44 9.20
C SER A 61 7.69 4.58 8.56
N VAL A 62 6.80 5.19 7.77
CA VAL A 62 5.91 4.42 6.88
C VAL A 62 6.78 3.66 5.89
N TRP A 63 6.50 2.38 5.71
CA TRP A 63 7.13 1.63 4.63
C TRP A 63 6.56 2.07 3.30
N THR A 64 7.43 2.43 2.37
CA THR A 64 7.07 2.85 1.02
C THR A 64 7.54 1.81 0.01
N LEU A 65 6.70 1.55 -0.99
CA LEU A 65 7.06 0.73 -2.14
C LEU A 65 8.04 1.46 -3.05
N ALA A 66 8.75 0.70 -3.88
CA ALA A 66 9.59 1.28 -4.93
C ALA A 66 8.74 2.17 -5.85
N GLU A 67 9.23 3.38 -6.09
CA GLU A 67 8.57 4.36 -6.97
C GLU A 67 9.54 4.83 -8.05
N LYS A 68 9.06 4.88 -9.29
CA LYS A 68 9.79 5.44 -10.41
C LYS A 68 8.84 6.29 -11.25
N ASP A 69 9.19 7.56 -11.45
CA ASP A 69 8.41 8.52 -12.24
C ASP A 69 6.94 8.65 -11.81
N GLY A 70 6.68 8.53 -10.50
CA GLY A 70 5.34 8.58 -9.92
C GLY A 70 4.57 7.25 -9.96
N VAL A 71 5.12 6.21 -10.58
CA VAL A 71 4.56 4.85 -10.67
C VAL A 71 5.12 4.02 -9.52
N VAL A 72 4.24 3.40 -8.75
CA VAL A 72 4.61 2.60 -7.58
C VAL A 72 4.56 1.13 -7.90
N GLY A 73 5.55 0.38 -7.45
CA GLY A 73 5.60 -1.07 -7.57
C GLY A 73 4.62 -1.78 -6.63
N SER A 74 3.33 -1.43 -6.71
CA SER A 74 2.25 -2.01 -5.90
C SER A 74 1.57 -3.17 -6.61
N SER A 75 0.85 -3.99 -5.83
CA SER A 75 -0.07 -4.99 -6.34
C SER A 75 -1.46 -4.40 -6.48
N PHE A 76 -2.18 -4.81 -7.52
CA PHE A 76 -3.53 -4.37 -7.81
C PHE A 76 -4.50 -5.54 -7.85
N TYR A 77 -5.78 -5.27 -7.59
CA TYR A 77 -6.83 -6.28 -7.60
C TYR A 77 -8.18 -5.67 -7.99
N ARG A 78 -8.96 -6.43 -8.75
CA ARG A 78 -10.32 -6.06 -9.12
C ARG A 78 -11.28 -6.45 -7.98
N PHE A 79 -11.65 -5.46 -7.14
CA PHE A 79 -12.61 -5.68 -6.05
C PHE A 79 -14.07 -5.47 -6.47
N ALA A 80 -14.30 -4.57 -7.41
CA ALA A 80 -15.65 -4.26 -7.89
C ALA A 80 -16.19 -5.33 -8.84
N ASP A 81 -17.52 -5.35 -9.01
CA ASP A 81 -18.18 -6.15 -10.03
C ASP A 81 -17.53 -5.91 -11.40
N PRO A 82 -17.25 -6.96 -12.20
CA PRO A 82 -16.63 -6.84 -13.51
C PRO A 82 -17.38 -5.93 -14.48
N ALA A 83 -18.72 -5.76 -14.33
CA ALA A 83 -19.51 -4.89 -15.18
C ALA A 83 -19.35 -3.38 -14.87
N VAL A 84 -18.82 -3.02 -13.71
CA VAL A 84 -18.63 -1.60 -13.35
C VAL A 84 -17.53 -0.99 -14.20
N THR A 85 -17.85 0.12 -14.87
CA THR A 85 -16.90 0.87 -15.70
C THR A 85 -16.43 2.14 -15.00
N LEU A 86 -15.22 2.59 -15.33
CA LEU A 86 -14.71 3.92 -15.00
C LEU A 86 -14.58 4.76 -16.25
N THR A 87 -14.95 6.04 -16.13
CA THR A 87 -14.83 7.05 -17.19
C THR A 87 -13.94 8.18 -16.68
N PRO A 88 -12.70 8.31 -17.16
CA PRO A 88 -11.82 9.43 -16.83
C PRO A 88 -12.22 10.67 -17.63
N SER A 89 -12.13 11.87 -17.02
CA SER A 89 -12.42 13.15 -17.70
C SER A 89 -11.28 13.67 -18.58
N GLY A 90 -10.09 13.05 -18.47
CA GLY A 90 -8.88 13.41 -19.21
C GLY A 90 -7.89 12.26 -19.21
N THR A 91 -6.80 12.40 -19.99
CA THR A 91 -5.78 11.36 -20.14
C THR A 91 -4.49 11.66 -19.37
N SER A 92 -4.33 12.86 -18.80
CA SER A 92 -3.13 13.29 -18.09
C SER A 92 -3.44 14.37 -17.06
N GLY A 93 -2.55 14.61 -16.12
CA GLY A 93 -2.68 15.64 -15.07
C GLY A 93 -3.75 15.30 -14.05
N ALA A 94 -4.36 16.35 -13.47
CA ALA A 94 -5.47 16.21 -12.51
C ALA A 94 -6.79 16.03 -13.27
N ILE A 95 -7.53 14.97 -12.95
CA ILE A 95 -8.78 14.60 -13.61
C ILE A 95 -9.84 14.16 -12.61
N ALA A 96 -11.09 14.16 -13.04
CA ALA A 96 -12.16 13.42 -12.38
C ALA A 96 -12.29 12.03 -12.99
N VAL A 97 -12.62 11.03 -12.17
CA VAL A 97 -12.96 9.68 -12.61
C VAL A 97 -14.34 9.34 -12.10
N THR A 98 -15.25 8.96 -13.00
CA THR A 98 -16.62 8.61 -12.68
C THR A 98 -16.86 7.11 -12.88
N ALA A 99 -17.47 6.47 -11.90
CA ALA A 99 -17.86 5.06 -11.95
C ALA A 99 -19.34 4.90 -12.34
N SER A 100 -19.67 3.84 -13.08
CA SER A 100 -21.04 3.51 -13.47
C SER A 100 -21.91 3.01 -12.30
N ALA A 101 -21.30 2.65 -11.15
CA ALA A 101 -21.97 2.24 -9.91
C ALA A 101 -21.16 2.69 -8.68
N PRO A 102 -21.74 2.68 -7.47
CA PRO A 102 -21.04 3.02 -6.25
C PRO A 102 -19.88 2.09 -5.95
N VAL A 103 -18.64 2.59 -6.02
CA VAL A 103 -17.40 1.82 -5.77
C VAL A 103 -16.38 2.60 -4.95
N PHE A 104 -16.60 3.90 -4.70
CA PHE A 104 -15.65 4.72 -3.96
C PHE A 104 -16.08 4.94 -2.51
N ASP A 105 -15.08 5.10 -1.65
CA ASP A 105 -15.21 5.30 -0.21
C ASP A 105 -14.12 6.29 0.26
N PRO A 106 -14.39 7.16 1.23
CA PRO A 106 -13.41 8.14 1.73
C PRO A 106 -12.05 7.54 2.14
N LEU A 107 -12.01 6.29 2.57
CA LEU A 107 -10.76 5.59 2.93
C LEU A 107 -9.86 5.26 1.72
N GLN A 108 -10.30 5.57 0.49
CA GLN A 108 -9.47 5.44 -0.72
C GLN A 108 -8.69 6.72 -1.04
N ASP A 109 -8.85 7.81 -0.29
CA ASP A 109 -8.00 8.98 -0.47
C ASP A 109 -6.52 8.60 -0.25
N GLY A 110 -5.66 8.99 -1.19
CA GLY A 110 -4.26 8.58 -1.25
C GLY A 110 -3.99 7.18 -1.80
N ALA A 111 -5.03 6.38 -2.10
CA ALA A 111 -4.87 5.08 -2.75
C ALA A 111 -4.70 5.22 -4.27
N ARG A 112 -4.27 4.15 -4.92
CA ARG A 112 -4.09 4.12 -6.37
C ARG A 112 -5.17 3.31 -7.07
N LEU A 113 -5.48 3.75 -8.29
CA LEU A 113 -6.24 3.01 -9.28
C LEU A 113 -5.36 2.72 -10.49
N ARG A 114 -5.71 1.69 -11.27
CA ARG A 114 -5.24 1.55 -12.64
C ARG A 114 -6.44 1.54 -13.59
N ILE A 115 -6.30 2.23 -14.71
CA ILE A 115 -7.23 2.19 -15.84
C ILE A 115 -6.42 1.79 -17.07
N GLY A 116 -6.76 0.68 -17.72
CA GLY A 116 -5.95 0.15 -18.81
C GLY A 116 -4.50 -0.11 -18.37
N ARG A 117 -4.31 -0.61 -17.14
CA ARG A 117 -3.02 -0.83 -16.46
C ARG A 117 -2.19 0.44 -16.19
N LYS A 118 -2.72 1.64 -16.42
CA LYS A 118 -2.05 2.92 -16.14
C LYS A 118 -2.44 3.45 -14.78
N GLN A 119 -1.46 3.86 -13.98
CA GLN A 119 -1.66 4.27 -12.60
C GLN A 119 -2.18 5.71 -12.48
N LEU A 120 -3.12 5.87 -11.55
CA LEU A 120 -3.65 7.14 -11.07
C LEU A 120 -3.58 7.15 -9.54
N LEU A 121 -3.30 8.32 -8.96
CA LEU A 121 -3.38 8.55 -7.52
C LEU A 121 -4.71 9.25 -7.22
N ILE A 122 -5.55 8.68 -6.37
CA ILE A 122 -6.75 9.34 -5.85
C ILE A 122 -6.32 10.48 -4.94
N THR A 123 -6.82 11.69 -5.22
CA THR A 123 -6.51 12.91 -4.46
C THR A 123 -7.73 13.48 -3.72
N GLY A 124 -8.82 12.77 -3.77
CA GLY A 124 -10.03 13.07 -3.01
C GLY A 124 -11.23 12.28 -3.52
N VAL A 125 -12.05 11.81 -2.60
CA VAL A 125 -13.30 11.12 -2.90
C VAL A 125 -14.44 12.13 -2.85
N VAL A 126 -15.08 12.37 -4.00
CA VAL A 126 -16.20 13.34 -4.14
C VAL A 126 -17.52 12.69 -3.75
N SER A 127 -17.74 11.44 -4.19
CA SER A 127 -18.93 10.66 -3.89
C SER A 127 -18.64 9.17 -4.04
N SER A 128 -19.61 8.31 -3.75
CA SER A 128 -19.48 6.87 -3.99
C SER A 128 -19.26 6.48 -5.46
N THR A 129 -19.51 7.42 -6.40
CA THR A 129 -19.35 7.20 -7.85
C THR A 129 -18.33 8.13 -8.48
N GLN A 130 -17.67 9.02 -7.74
CA GLN A 130 -16.73 9.99 -8.32
C GLN A 130 -15.54 10.25 -7.41
N VAL A 131 -14.34 10.26 -7.99
CA VAL A 131 -13.10 10.68 -7.35
C VAL A 131 -12.36 11.70 -8.19
N ASN A 132 -11.56 12.55 -7.53
CA ASN A 132 -10.49 13.31 -8.16
C ASN A 132 -9.22 12.47 -8.12
N ALA A 133 -8.45 12.49 -9.20
CA ALA A 133 -7.21 11.73 -9.29
C ALA A 133 -6.15 12.47 -10.10
N THR A 134 -4.89 12.18 -9.81
CA THR A 134 -3.75 12.60 -10.64
C THR A 134 -3.25 11.42 -11.45
N VAL A 135 -3.24 11.56 -12.77
CA VAL A 135 -2.71 10.55 -13.69
C VAL A 135 -1.20 10.50 -13.55
N LYS A 136 -0.67 9.30 -13.27
CA LYS A 136 0.78 9.05 -13.15
C LYS A 136 1.38 8.51 -14.46
N GLU A 137 0.57 7.83 -15.24
CA GLU A 137 0.93 7.33 -16.57
C GLU A 137 -0.20 7.69 -17.54
N THR A 138 0.13 8.35 -18.65
CA THR A 138 -0.85 8.82 -19.65
C THR A 138 -1.81 7.70 -20.06
N LEU A 139 -3.11 7.97 -19.93
CA LEU A 139 -4.17 7.05 -20.33
C LEU A 139 -4.32 7.03 -21.86
N ALA A 140 -4.77 5.90 -22.40
CA ALA A 140 -4.96 5.75 -23.84
C ALA A 140 -6.09 6.65 -24.39
N ASN A 141 -7.18 6.81 -23.62
CA ASN A 141 -8.36 7.61 -24.00
C ASN A 141 -9.22 7.89 -22.76
N THR A 142 -10.37 8.53 -22.96
CA THR A 142 -11.35 8.87 -21.93
C THR A 142 -12.63 8.03 -22.00
N ALA A 143 -12.67 6.98 -22.81
CA ALA A 143 -13.84 6.12 -22.93
C ALA A 143 -14.11 5.35 -21.63
N ALA A 144 -15.38 5.05 -21.36
CA ALA A 144 -15.76 4.18 -20.27
C ALA A 144 -15.14 2.79 -20.46
N THR A 145 -14.47 2.27 -19.44
CA THR A 145 -13.81 0.97 -19.50
C THR A 145 -14.05 0.14 -18.25
N ALA A 146 -14.22 -1.16 -18.45
CA ALA A 146 -14.23 -2.14 -17.37
C ALA A 146 -12.81 -2.65 -17.02
N ASP A 147 -11.78 -2.30 -17.81
CA ASP A 147 -10.38 -2.62 -17.53
C ASP A 147 -9.80 -1.63 -16.51
N TRP A 148 -10.09 -1.88 -15.25
CA TRP A 148 -9.56 -1.10 -14.14
C TRP A 148 -9.47 -1.96 -12.86
N ASP A 149 -8.59 -1.59 -11.96
CA ASP A 149 -8.43 -2.22 -10.65
C ASP A 149 -7.95 -1.22 -9.58
N GLU A 150 -7.96 -1.65 -8.33
CA GLU A 150 -7.55 -0.88 -7.18
C GLU A 150 -6.25 -1.44 -6.60
N GLU A 151 -5.48 -0.60 -5.93
CA GLU A 151 -4.36 -1.04 -5.11
C GLU A 151 -4.82 -2.07 -4.08
N ALA A 152 -4.09 -3.19 -3.98
CA ALA A 152 -4.47 -4.30 -3.11
C ALA A 152 -4.38 -3.94 -1.62
N PHE A 153 -3.53 -2.97 -1.28
CA PHE A 153 -3.30 -2.48 0.08
C PHE A 153 -3.67 -1.01 0.20
N SER A 154 -4.59 -0.69 1.08
CA SER A 154 -5.02 0.67 1.36
C SER A 154 -5.76 0.72 2.69
N ASN A 155 -6.07 1.92 3.19
CA ASN A 155 -6.89 2.07 4.40
C ASN A 155 -8.28 1.43 4.23
N ARG A 156 -8.82 1.39 3.01
CA ARG A 156 -10.07 0.70 2.70
C ARG A 156 -9.91 -0.82 2.65
N ARG A 157 -8.87 -1.32 1.98
CA ARG A 157 -8.70 -2.77 1.70
C ARG A 157 -7.97 -3.52 2.80
N GLY A 158 -7.35 -2.78 3.71
CA GLY A 158 -6.47 -3.30 4.75
C GLY A 158 -5.05 -3.47 4.26
N TRP A 159 -4.18 -3.81 5.19
CA TRP A 159 -2.74 -3.93 4.99
C TRP A 159 -2.30 -5.37 5.22
N PRO A 160 -1.10 -5.79 4.75
CA PRO A 160 -0.61 -7.14 4.97
C PRO A 160 -0.56 -7.50 6.45
N VAL A 161 -0.96 -8.73 6.78
CA VAL A 161 -0.98 -9.23 8.17
C VAL A 161 0.24 -10.05 8.54
N SER A 162 1.02 -10.50 7.55
CA SER A 162 2.26 -11.24 7.76
C SER A 162 3.29 -10.95 6.70
N ALA A 163 4.56 -11.09 7.02
CA ALA A 163 5.67 -10.97 6.08
C ALA A 163 6.80 -11.93 6.41
N ALA A 164 7.53 -12.35 5.38
CA ALA A 164 8.76 -13.12 5.50
C ALA A 164 9.71 -12.77 4.35
N PHE A 165 11.02 -12.82 4.60
CA PHE A 165 12.01 -12.77 3.54
C PHE A 165 12.31 -14.19 3.06
N HIS A 166 12.21 -14.41 1.76
CA HIS A 166 12.46 -15.71 1.14
C HIS A 166 13.09 -15.55 -0.24
N GLN A 167 14.23 -16.19 -0.50
CA GLN A 167 14.90 -16.22 -1.81
C GLN A 167 15.05 -14.83 -2.47
N ASN A 168 15.60 -13.85 -1.74
CA ASN A 168 15.75 -12.46 -2.18
C ASN A 168 14.43 -11.76 -2.53
N ARG A 169 13.33 -12.18 -1.93
CA ARG A 169 12.01 -11.56 -2.07
C ARG A 169 11.44 -11.23 -0.70
N LEU A 170 10.65 -10.17 -0.64
CA LEU A 170 9.71 -9.96 0.44
C LEU A 170 8.40 -10.65 0.08
N VAL A 171 7.94 -11.53 0.96
CA VAL A 171 6.68 -12.25 0.84
C VAL A 171 5.69 -11.63 1.84
N LEU A 172 4.53 -11.21 1.37
CA LEU A 172 3.45 -10.68 2.19
C LEU A 172 2.27 -11.64 2.16
N GLY A 173 1.61 -11.83 3.29
CA GLY A 173 0.46 -12.71 3.41
C GLY A 173 -0.76 -12.00 3.96
N GLY A 174 -1.90 -12.21 3.29
CA GLY A 174 -3.23 -11.77 3.68
C GLY A 174 -3.41 -10.26 3.86
N SER A 175 -4.61 -9.80 3.63
CA SER A 175 -5.10 -8.49 4.08
C SER A 175 -6.56 -8.62 4.45
N ARG A 176 -7.16 -7.61 5.06
CA ARG A 176 -8.59 -7.64 5.44
C ARG A 176 -9.51 -8.02 4.27
N SER A 177 -9.28 -7.45 3.09
CA SER A 177 -10.10 -7.74 1.89
C SER A 177 -9.63 -8.96 1.09
N LEU A 178 -8.41 -9.44 1.29
CA LEU A 178 -7.80 -10.57 0.58
C LEU A 178 -7.06 -11.50 1.56
N PRO A 179 -7.77 -12.16 2.50
CA PRO A 179 -7.14 -12.90 3.60
C PRO A 179 -6.34 -14.13 3.13
N ASN A 180 -6.69 -14.71 1.99
CA ASN A 180 -6.08 -15.94 1.46
C ASN A 180 -5.07 -15.68 0.33
N ARG A 181 -4.52 -14.45 0.24
CA ARG A 181 -3.55 -14.07 -0.79
C ARG A 181 -2.13 -14.04 -0.25
N ILE A 182 -1.20 -14.38 -1.14
CA ILE A 182 0.24 -14.21 -0.95
C ILE A 182 0.75 -13.33 -2.08
N TRP A 183 1.58 -12.35 -1.74
CA TRP A 183 2.27 -11.49 -2.70
C TRP A 183 3.77 -11.67 -2.53
N MET A 184 4.50 -11.73 -3.62
CA MET A 184 5.95 -11.79 -3.65
C MET A 184 6.49 -10.60 -4.40
N SER A 185 7.50 -9.95 -3.83
CA SER A 185 8.22 -8.88 -4.53
C SER A 185 9.03 -9.44 -5.71
N LYS A 186 9.52 -8.55 -6.57
CA LYS A 186 10.56 -8.92 -7.56
C LYS A 186 11.78 -9.48 -6.83
N SER A 187 12.49 -10.42 -7.47
CA SER A 187 13.73 -10.96 -6.94
C SER A 187 14.81 -9.87 -6.91
N GLY A 188 15.41 -9.66 -5.75
CA GLY A 188 16.42 -8.61 -5.55
C GLY A 188 15.86 -7.19 -5.40
N ASP A 189 14.55 -6.99 -5.56
CA ASP A 189 13.87 -5.71 -5.32
C ASP A 189 12.70 -5.93 -4.34
N LEU A 190 13.02 -5.89 -3.05
CA LEU A 190 12.13 -6.26 -1.95
C LEU A 190 10.90 -5.34 -1.84
N TRP A 191 10.98 -4.14 -2.41
CA TRP A 191 9.95 -3.11 -2.27
C TRP A 191 9.10 -2.95 -3.53
N ASN A 192 9.23 -3.87 -4.50
CA ASN A 192 8.54 -3.82 -5.77
C ASN A 192 7.70 -5.10 -5.99
N PHE A 193 6.38 -4.94 -5.94
CA PHE A 193 5.39 -6.01 -6.16
C PHE A 193 4.73 -5.92 -7.53
N ASP A 194 5.17 -5.00 -8.39
CA ASP A 194 4.77 -4.98 -9.79
C ASP A 194 5.55 -6.06 -10.54
N VAL A 195 4.94 -7.23 -10.67
CA VAL A 195 5.54 -8.39 -11.35
C VAL A 195 5.42 -8.32 -12.87
N GLY A 196 4.91 -7.20 -13.40
CA GLY A 196 4.72 -7.03 -14.84
C GLY A 196 3.52 -7.82 -15.38
N GLU A 197 3.52 -7.97 -16.69
CA GLU A 197 2.57 -8.83 -17.37
C GLU A 197 3.10 -10.26 -17.34
N GLY A 198 2.25 -11.21 -16.91
CA GLY A 198 2.51 -12.65 -17.01
C GLY A 198 2.18 -13.14 -18.41
#